data_70b8cff5a6fd14033b56f47cb1fe1a72
#
_entry.id   70b8cff5a6fd14033b56f47cb1fe1a72
#
_cell.length_a   1.000
_cell.length_b   1.000
_cell.length_c   1.000
_cell.angle_alpha   90.00
_cell.angle_beta   90.00
_cell.angle_gamma   90.00
#
_symmetry.space_group_name_H-M   'P 1'
#
loop_
_entity.id
_entity.type
_entity.pdbx_description
1 polymer ?
#
loop_
_entity_poly.entity_id
_entity_poly.type
_entity_poly.pdbx_seq_one_letter_code
_entity_poly.pdbx_strand_id
1 'polypeptide(L)'
;DVYKRQSMACAYFDLDCKVYMVKVSYEQKPFRREVMRTYGASVTPSPSETTEVGRKILAEHPGTTGSLGCAISEAVEAATTREGYRYVLGSVLNQVLLHQSVIGLETKAALEKYDITPDIIIGCAGGGSNLGGLISPFMGEKLRGEKDYQFIAVEPASCPSLTRGRYAYDFCDTGRVCPLAKMYTLGSGFIPSANHAGGLRYHGMSSTLSQLYDDGLMEARSVEQTSVFEAAEQFARIEGILPAPESSHAIRVAIDEALKCKETGEEKTIVFGLTGTGYFDMVAYEKFNNGEMTDYIPTCLLYTSPS
;
A
#
# COMPACT_ATOMS: atom_id res chain seq x y z
N ASP A 1 2.69 7.23 3.52
CA ASP A 1 3.70 8.28 3.25
C ASP A 1 3.30 9.29 2.19
N VAL A 2 2.43 8.94 1.28
CA VAL A 2 2.00 9.79 0.16
C VAL A 2 1.43 11.13 0.65
N TYR A 3 0.52 11.12 1.61
CA TYR A 3 -0.11 12.35 2.13
C TYR A 3 0.91 13.35 2.71
N LYS A 4 1.94 12.86 3.40
CA LYS A 4 2.98 13.73 3.97
C LYS A 4 3.77 14.41 2.87
N ARG A 5 4.15 13.67 1.82
CA ARG A 5 4.88 14.19 0.68
C ARG A 5 4.05 15.16 -0.15
N GLN A 6 2.76 14.87 -0.33
CA GLN A 6 1.82 15.78 -0.99
C GLN A 6 1.65 17.08 -0.21
N SER A 7 1.50 17.01 1.12
CA SER A 7 1.41 18.19 1.99
C SER A 7 2.67 19.04 1.90
N MET A 8 3.86 18.42 1.93
CA MET A 8 5.14 19.11 1.76
C MET A 8 5.26 19.76 0.37
N ALA A 9 4.89 19.04 -0.69
CA ALA A 9 4.93 19.57 -2.05
C ALA A 9 3.98 20.75 -2.21
N CYS A 10 2.75 20.66 -1.67
CA CYS A 10 1.81 21.79 -1.69
C CYS A 10 2.38 23.02 -0.98
N ALA A 11 3.04 22.83 0.17
CA ALA A 11 3.70 23.94 0.86
C ALA A 11 4.82 24.58 0.00
N TYR A 12 5.60 23.79 -0.73
CA TYR A 12 6.65 24.31 -1.61
C TYR A 12 6.11 25.09 -2.83
N PHE A 13 4.93 24.73 -3.30
CA PHE A 13 4.28 25.37 -4.45
C PHE A 13 3.21 26.40 -4.07
N ASP A 14 3.11 26.75 -2.79
CA ASP A 14 2.09 27.68 -2.26
C ASP A 14 0.65 27.26 -2.67
N LEU A 15 0.36 25.97 -2.49
CA LEU A 15 -0.92 25.37 -2.79
C LEU A 15 -1.63 24.92 -1.50
N ASP A 16 -2.92 25.13 -1.42
CA ASP A 16 -3.74 24.56 -0.38
C ASP A 16 -3.79 23.03 -0.49
N CYS A 17 -3.66 22.34 0.63
CA CYS A 17 -3.75 20.89 0.70
C CYS A 17 -4.85 20.45 1.64
N LYS A 18 -5.83 19.69 1.12
CA LYS A 18 -6.86 19.03 1.91
C LYS A 18 -6.69 17.51 1.82
N VAL A 19 -6.53 16.87 2.97
CA VAL A 19 -6.33 15.43 3.09
C VAL A 19 -7.55 14.78 3.73
N TYR A 20 -8.11 13.78 3.05
CA TYR A 20 -9.05 12.83 3.65
C TYR A 20 -8.26 11.60 4.10
N MET A 21 -8.09 11.44 5.40
CA MET A 21 -7.30 10.36 5.99
C MET A 21 -8.23 9.29 6.56
N VAL A 22 -8.01 8.03 6.22
CA VAL A 22 -8.80 6.91 6.78
C VAL A 22 -8.92 7.04 8.29
N LYS A 23 -10.14 7.01 8.83
CA LYS A 23 -10.47 7.30 10.24
C LYS A 23 -9.58 6.54 11.22
N VAL A 24 -9.47 5.22 11.07
CA VAL A 24 -8.61 4.42 11.95
C VAL A 24 -7.13 4.81 11.85
N SER A 25 -6.64 5.20 10.67
CA SER A 25 -5.27 5.70 10.51
C SER A 25 -5.09 7.09 11.12
N TYR A 26 -6.11 7.94 11.08
CA TYR A 26 -6.12 9.25 11.72
C TYR A 26 -5.95 9.14 13.24
N GLU A 27 -6.56 8.11 13.83
CA GLU A 27 -6.47 7.83 15.26
C GLU A 27 -5.17 7.12 15.66
N GLN A 28 -4.78 6.07 14.92
CA GLN A 28 -3.62 5.23 15.22
C GLN A 28 -2.27 5.88 14.89
N LYS A 29 -2.25 6.89 14.00
CA LYS A 29 -1.01 7.48 13.46
C LYS A 29 -0.96 8.99 13.70
N PRO A 30 -0.99 9.46 14.95
CA PRO A 30 -1.07 10.88 15.28
C PRO A 30 0.12 11.69 14.72
N PHE A 31 1.33 11.13 14.74
CA PHE A 31 2.51 11.81 14.23
C PHE A 31 2.47 12.06 12.71
N ARG A 32 1.90 11.15 11.93
CA ARG A 32 1.70 11.38 10.48
C ARG A 32 0.75 12.54 10.23
N ARG A 33 -0.31 12.65 11.01
CA ARG A 33 -1.26 13.76 10.97
C ARG A 33 -0.60 15.09 11.30
N GLU A 34 0.21 15.13 12.35
CA GLU A 34 0.88 16.36 12.78
C GLU A 34 1.93 16.81 11.75
N VAL A 35 2.65 15.90 11.09
CA VAL A 35 3.53 16.26 9.97
C VAL A 35 2.77 16.96 8.85
N MET A 36 1.61 16.44 8.44
CA MET A 36 0.79 17.08 7.40
C MET A 36 0.32 18.48 7.82
N ARG A 37 -0.15 18.62 9.07
CA ARG A 37 -0.56 19.90 9.64
C ARG A 37 0.59 20.91 9.75
N THR A 38 1.79 20.45 10.08
CA THR A 38 3.00 21.28 10.12
C THR A 38 3.33 21.87 8.74
N TYR A 39 3.03 21.14 7.66
CA TYR A 39 3.13 21.66 6.29
C TYR A 39 1.88 22.44 5.83
N GLY A 40 0.97 22.80 6.73
CA GLY A 40 -0.20 23.61 6.43
C GLY A 40 -1.41 22.86 5.86
N ALA A 41 -1.35 21.53 5.74
CA ALA A 41 -2.48 20.77 5.23
C ALA A 41 -3.64 20.68 6.25
N SER A 42 -4.87 20.77 5.76
CA SER A 42 -6.05 20.40 6.53
C SER A 42 -6.29 18.91 6.43
N VAL A 43 -6.45 18.21 7.58
CA VAL A 43 -6.61 16.77 7.62
C VAL A 43 -7.96 16.41 8.24
N THR A 44 -8.78 15.69 7.49
CA THR A 44 -10.13 15.27 7.88
C THR A 44 -10.17 13.74 7.98
N PRO A 45 -10.67 13.16 9.11
CA PRO A 45 -10.88 11.71 9.18
C PRO A 45 -12.00 11.29 8.22
N SER A 46 -11.80 10.21 7.47
CA SER A 46 -12.75 9.70 6.47
C SER A 46 -13.24 8.29 6.85
N PRO A 47 -14.57 8.01 6.70
CA PRO A 47 -15.61 8.91 6.17
C PRO A 47 -15.98 10.03 7.13
N SER A 48 -16.40 11.19 6.58
CA SER A 48 -16.71 12.40 7.31
C SER A 48 -18.09 12.95 6.98
N GLU A 49 -18.59 13.87 7.80
CA GLU A 49 -19.83 14.60 7.53
C GLU A 49 -19.66 15.79 6.56
N THR A 50 -18.42 16.05 6.11
CA THR A 50 -18.10 17.24 5.28
C THR A 50 -18.45 17.05 3.80
N THR A 51 -18.72 15.83 3.37
CA THR A 51 -19.08 15.44 2.01
C THR A 51 -20.43 14.70 2.00
N GLU A 52 -21.11 14.68 0.89
CA GLU A 52 -22.39 13.95 0.75
C GLU A 52 -22.13 12.43 0.79
N VAL A 53 -21.13 11.97 0.04
CA VAL A 53 -20.75 10.54 0.02
C VAL A 53 -20.26 10.07 1.39
N GLY A 54 -19.54 10.91 2.13
CA GLY A 54 -19.11 10.59 3.49
C GLY A 54 -20.29 10.39 4.45
N ARG A 55 -21.28 11.29 4.41
CA ARG A 55 -22.53 11.15 5.20
C ARG A 55 -23.29 9.88 4.83
N LYS A 56 -23.38 9.56 3.53
CA LYS A 56 -24.03 8.33 3.06
C LYS A 56 -23.34 7.08 3.61
N ILE A 57 -22.02 7.00 3.50
CA ILE A 57 -21.23 5.87 4.02
C ILE A 57 -21.40 5.75 5.54
N LEU A 58 -21.41 6.86 6.29
CA LEU A 58 -21.63 6.84 7.75
C LEU A 58 -23.04 6.36 8.12
N ALA A 59 -24.04 6.68 7.32
CA ALA A 59 -25.42 6.22 7.52
C ALA A 59 -25.57 4.73 7.21
N GLU A 60 -24.95 4.22 6.15
CA GLU A 60 -24.98 2.82 5.74
C GLU A 60 -24.13 1.92 6.65
N HIS A 61 -23.04 2.45 7.19
CA HIS A 61 -22.08 1.74 8.04
C HIS A 61 -21.76 2.51 9.34
N PRO A 62 -22.72 2.58 10.27
CA PRO A 62 -22.49 3.26 11.55
C PRO A 62 -21.29 2.65 12.31
N GLY A 63 -20.39 3.50 12.80
CA GLY A 63 -19.21 3.05 13.54
C GLY A 63 -18.06 2.50 12.68
N THR A 64 -18.12 2.63 11.35
CA THR A 64 -17.05 2.20 10.46
C THR A 64 -15.70 2.82 10.80
N THR A 65 -14.65 2.03 10.70
CA THR A 65 -13.25 2.48 10.83
C THR A 65 -12.71 3.18 9.58
N GLY A 66 -13.50 3.16 8.50
CA GLY A 66 -13.14 3.69 7.19
C GLY A 66 -12.18 2.79 6.41
N SER A 67 -12.04 3.13 5.14
CA SER A 67 -11.11 2.49 4.21
C SER A 67 -10.49 3.54 3.29
N LEU A 68 -9.45 3.15 2.54
CA LEU A 68 -8.92 4.02 1.49
C LEU A 68 -9.99 4.32 0.43
N GLY A 69 -10.87 3.36 0.13
CA GLY A 69 -12.00 3.57 -0.78
C GLY A 69 -12.95 4.68 -0.32
N CYS A 70 -13.25 4.77 1.00
CA CYS A 70 -14.04 5.88 1.56
C CYS A 70 -13.35 7.23 1.35
N ALA A 71 -12.06 7.31 1.66
CA ALA A 71 -11.28 8.54 1.53
C ALA A 71 -11.15 8.99 0.06
N ILE A 72 -11.02 8.05 -0.88
CA ILE A 72 -11.04 8.31 -2.32
C ILE A 72 -12.39 8.94 -2.73
N SER A 73 -13.51 8.35 -2.31
CA SER A 73 -14.85 8.87 -2.62
C SER A 73 -15.01 10.33 -2.20
N GLU A 74 -14.63 10.66 -0.98
CA GLU A 74 -14.73 12.04 -0.45
C GLU A 74 -13.79 13.02 -1.18
N ALA A 75 -12.56 12.58 -1.49
CA ALA A 75 -11.60 13.43 -2.21
C ALA A 75 -12.06 13.71 -3.65
N VAL A 76 -12.62 12.70 -4.34
CA VAL A 76 -13.17 12.85 -5.69
C VAL A 76 -14.40 13.76 -5.68
N GLU A 77 -15.34 13.58 -4.73
CA GLU A 77 -16.49 14.48 -4.57
C GLU A 77 -16.02 15.93 -4.38
N ALA A 78 -15.07 16.16 -3.47
CA ALA A 78 -14.54 17.50 -3.23
C ALA A 78 -13.91 18.12 -4.49
N ALA A 79 -13.20 17.32 -5.29
CA ALA A 79 -12.55 17.80 -6.50
C ALA A 79 -13.52 18.06 -7.65
N THR A 80 -14.64 17.35 -7.69
CA THR A 80 -15.64 17.50 -8.78
C THR A 80 -16.71 18.54 -8.47
N THR A 81 -16.97 18.85 -7.20
CA THR A 81 -18.03 19.78 -6.78
C THR A 81 -17.51 21.15 -6.37
N ARG A 82 -16.19 21.35 -6.22
CA ARG A 82 -15.59 22.61 -5.79
C ARG A 82 -14.68 23.18 -6.86
N GLU A 83 -14.88 24.43 -7.19
CA GLU A 83 -14.04 25.13 -8.16
C GLU A 83 -12.59 25.24 -7.65
N GLY A 84 -11.61 25.10 -8.54
CA GLY A 84 -10.19 25.17 -8.24
C GLY A 84 -9.58 23.91 -7.60
N TYR A 85 -10.39 22.96 -7.14
CA TYR A 85 -9.90 21.72 -6.55
C TYR A 85 -9.37 20.76 -7.62
N ARG A 86 -8.32 20.01 -7.25
CA ARG A 86 -7.77 18.92 -8.06
C ARG A 86 -7.55 17.70 -7.17
N TYR A 87 -7.91 16.55 -7.70
CA TYR A 87 -7.71 15.27 -7.01
C TYR A 87 -6.32 14.72 -7.28
N VAL A 88 -5.63 14.34 -6.21
CA VAL A 88 -4.32 13.69 -6.28
C VAL A 88 -4.37 12.40 -5.47
N LEU A 89 -4.32 11.26 -6.17
CA LEU A 89 -4.20 9.94 -5.56
C LEU A 89 -2.74 9.50 -5.58
N GLY A 90 -2.29 8.85 -4.52
CA GLY A 90 -0.91 8.37 -4.38
C GLY A 90 -0.71 6.88 -4.64
N SER A 91 -1.70 6.17 -5.20
CA SER A 91 -1.63 4.73 -5.47
C SER A 91 -2.58 4.31 -6.58
N VAL A 92 -2.61 3.01 -6.94
CA VAL A 92 -3.58 2.33 -7.81
C VAL A 92 -3.51 2.72 -9.29
N LEU A 93 -3.54 4.00 -9.60
CA LEU A 93 -3.68 4.51 -10.97
C LEU A 93 -2.37 4.40 -11.77
N ASN A 94 -2.48 4.14 -13.08
CA ASN A 94 -1.33 3.93 -13.96
C ASN A 94 -0.36 5.11 -13.99
N GLN A 95 -0.86 6.37 -13.96
CA GLN A 95 0.03 7.52 -13.88
C GLN A 95 0.84 7.57 -12.59
N VAL A 96 0.30 7.03 -11.48
CA VAL A 96 1.04 6.96 -10.22
C VAL A 96 2.13 5.89 -10.30
N LEU A 97 1.84 4.73 -10.89
CA LEU A 97 2.85 3.71 -11.17
C LEU A 97 3.99 4.26 -12.04
N LEU A 98 3.63 5.02 -13.09
CA LEU A 98 4.59 5.67 -13.98
C LEU A 98 5.49 6.65 -13.23
N HIS A 99 4.94 7.53 -12.37
CA HIS A 99 5.75 8.43 -11.57
C HIS A 99 6.63 7.69 -10.56
N GLN A 100 6.15 6.61 -9.97
CA GLN A 100 6.93 5.81 -9.03
C GLN A 100 7.96 4.91 -9.70
N SER A 101 7.96 4.79 -11.02
CA SER A 101 9.00 4.05 -11.76
C SER A 101 10.40 4.62 -11.57
N VAL A 102 10.52 5.88 -11.14
CA VAL A 102 11.81 6.47 -10.74
C VAL A 102 12.54 5.62 -9.69
N ILE A 103 11.80 4.99 -8.79
CA ILE A 103 12.38 4.10 -7.77
C ILE A 103 13.03 2.88 -8.42
N GLY A 104 12.33 2.23 -9.36
CA GLY A 104 12.88 1.10 -10.11
C GLY A 104 14.05 1.49 -10.99
N LEU A 105 13.95 2.61 -11.69
CA LEU A 105 15.02 3.12 -12.56
C LEU A 105 16.30 3.44 -11.77
N GLU A 106 16.18 4.11 -10.63
CA GLU A 106 17.33 4.42 -9.77
C GLU A 106 17.89 3.15 -9.10
N THR A 107 17.02 2.22 -8.69
CA THR A 107 17.44 0.91 -8.17
C THR A 107 18.25 0.15 -9.23
N LYS A 108 17.74 0.09 -10.46
CA LYS A 108 18.44 -0.58 -11.56
C LYS A 108 19.80 0.07 -11.85
N ALA A 109 19.84 1.38 -11.95
CA ALA A 109 21.10 2.12 -12.19
C ALA A 109 22.12 1.90 -11.06
N ALA A 110 21.66 1.83 -9.81
CA ALA A 110 22.52 1.52 -8.66
C ALA A 110 23.07 0.09 -8.72
N LEU A 111 22.26 -0.89 -9.04
CA LEU A 111 22.66 -2.29 -9.17
C LEU A 111 23.65 -2.47 -10.32
N GLU A 112 23.41 -1.88 -11.48
CA GLU A 112 24.32 -1.89 -12.62
C GLU A 112 25.67 -1.28 -12.30
N LYS A 113 25.70 -0.18 -11.52
CA LYS A 113 26.95 0.47 -11.09
C LYS A 113 27.85 -0.45 -10.27
N TYR A 114 27.26 -1.40 -9.54
CA TYR A 114 27.99 -2.34 -8.68
C TYR A 114 28.06 -3.76 -9.29
N ASP A 115 27.68 -3.91 -10.55
CA ASP A 115 27.63 -5.22 -11.24
C ASP A 115 26.79 -6.28 -10.51
N ILE A 116 25.65 -5.84 -9.96
CA ILE A 116 24.70 -6.70 -9.24
C ILE A 116 23.48 -6.97 -10.11
N THR A 117 23.14 -8.23 -10.30
CA THR A 117 21.88 -8.65 -10.95
C THR A 117 20.97 -9.30 -9.90
N PRO A 118 19.76 -8.80 -9.69
CA PRO A 118 18.81 -9.43 -8.76
C PRO A 118 18.20 -10.70 -9.35
N ASP A 119 17.98 -11.70 -8.51
CA ASP A 119 17.19 -12.89 -8.84
C ASP A 119 15.73 -12.69 -8.39
N ILE A 120 15.54 -12.12 -7.20
CA ILE A 120 14.23 -11.93 -6.58
C ILE A 120 14.04 -10.46 -6.24
N ILE A 121 12.91 -9.89 -6.64
CA ILE A 121 12.51 -8.52 -6.30
C ILE A 121 11.19 -8.54 -5.53
N ILE A 122 11.20 -8.02 -4.30
CA ILE A 122 10.09 -8.10 -3.35
C ILE A 122 9.60 -6.70 -2.99
N GLY A 123 8.29 -6.51 -2.97
CA GLY A 123 7.72 -5.25 -2.48
C GLY A 123 6.37 -5.44 -1.80
N CYS A 124 6.08 -4.57 -0.84
CA CYS A 124 4.74 -4.55 -0.23
C CYS A 124 3.71 -4.00 -1.21
N ALA A 125 2.50 -4.53 -1.16
CA ALA A 125 1.42 -4.20 -2.06
C ALA A 125 0.11 -3.91 -1.31
N GLY A 126 -0.34 -2.65 -1.39
CA GLY A 126 -1.70 -2.22 -1.08
C GLY A 126 -2.45 -1.97 -2.38
N GLY A 127 -2.48 -0.72 -2.86
CA GLY A 127 -2.93 -0.42 -4.22
C GLY A 127 -1.90 -0.76 -5.31
N GLY A 128 -0.68 -1.11 -4.94
CA GLY A 128 0.34 -1.69 -5.82
C GLY A 128 1.28 -0.68 -6.50
N SER A 129 1.07 0.62 -6.39
CA SER A 129 1.88 1.59 -7.14
C SER A 129 3.36 1.60 -6.75
N ASN A 130 3.68 1.41 -5.48
CA ASN A 130 5.06 1.34 -5.00
C ASN A 130 5.78 0.12 -5.57
N LEU A 131 5.18 -1.07 -5.48
CA LEU A 131 5.71 -2.28 -6.09
C LEU A 131 5.82 -2.13 -7.61
N GLY A 132 4.77 -1.63 -8.28
CA GLY A 132 4.76 -1.43 -9.72
C GLY A 132 5.87 -0.50 -10.19
N GLY A 133 6.14 0.58 -9.44
CA GLY A 133 7.26 1.47 -9.71
C GLY A 133 8.61 0.78 -9.57
N LEU A 134 8.81 0.02 -8.49
CA LEU A 134 10.05 -0.71 -8.23
C LEU A 134 10.35 -1.73 -9.33
N ILE A 135 9.37 -2.56 -9.70
CA ILE A 135 9.59 -3.67 -10.65
C ILE A 135 9.57 -3.23 -12.12
N SER A 136 9.07 -2.04 -12.45
CA SER A 136 8.79 -1.63 -13.83
C SER A 136 9.95 -1.81 -14.81
N PRO A 137 11.21 -1.38 -14.57
CA PRO A 137 12.31 -1.59 -15.51
C PRO A 137 12.70 -3.07 -15.66
N PHE A 138 12.66 -3.83 -14.57
CA PHE A 138 12.99 -5.25 -14.55
C PHE A 138 11.89 -6.09 -15.21
N MET A 139 10.63 -5.73 -14.98
CA MET A 139 9.49 -6.34 -15.67
C MET A 139 9.57 -6.10 -17.19
N GLY A 140 10.01 -4.91 -17.61
CA GLY A 140 10.27 -4.61 -19.02
C GLY A 140 11.29 -5.57 -19.64
N GLU A 141 12.39 -5.87 -18.95
CA GLU A 141 13.39 -6.85 -19.39
C GLU A 141 12.83 -8.28 -19.43
N LYS A 142 12.06 -8.68 -18.42
CA LYS A 142 11.39 -10.00 -18.41
C LYS A 142 10.41 -10.14 -19.58
N LEU A 143 9.60 -9.13 -19.87
CA LEU A 143 8.64 -9.14 -20.97
C LEU A 143 9.32 -9.18 -22.36
N ARG A 144 10.53 -8.65 -22.48
CA ARG A 144 11.34 -8.74 -23.71
C ARG A 144 12.14 -10.05 -23.81
N GLY A 145 12.10 -10.89 -22.77
CA GLY A 145 12.88 -12.14 -22.71
C GLY A 145 14.38 -11.93 -22.49
N GLU A 146 14.79 -10.77 -21.99
CA GLU A 146 16.19 -10.44 -21.77
C GLU A 146 16.73 -11.06 -20.47
N LYS A 147 15.92 -11.07 -19.41
CA LYS A 147 16.24 -11.64 -18.10
C LYS A 147 14.98 -12.22 -17.43
N ASP A 148 15.16 -13.24 -16.62
CA ASP A 148 14.08 -13.84 -15.86
C ASP A 148 14.23 -13.52 -14.38
N TYR A 149 13.42 -12.58 -13.91
CA TYR A 149 13.34 -12.18 -12.49
C TYR A 149 12.13 -12.82 -11.83
N GLN A 150 12.26 -13.21 -10.56
CA GLN A 150 11.13 -13.53 -9.72
C GLN A 150 10.62 -12.25 -9.03
N PHE A 151 9.34 -11.94 -9.18
CA PHE A 151 8.70 -10.81 -8.50
C PHE A 151 7.72 -11.30 -7.47
N ILE A 152 7.77 -10.75 -6.25
CA ILE A 152 6.88 -11.13 -5.15
C ILE A 152 6.19 -9.89 -4.59
N ALA A 153 4.86 -9.83 -4.75
CA ALA A 153 4.00 -8.88 -4.08
C ALA A 153 3.66 -9.38 -2.68
N VAL A 154 3.85 -8.54 -1.65
CA VAL A 154 3.54 -8.93 -0.28
C VAL A 154 2.41 -8.06 0.27
N GLU A 155 1.32 -8.69 0.67
CA GLU A 155 0.12 -8.05 1.19
C GLU A 155 -0.19 -8.52 2.62
N PRO A 156 -0.96 -7.73 3.42
CA PRO A 156 -1.39 -8.17 4.74
C PRO A 156 -2.38 -9.32 4.64
N ALA A 157 -2.27 -10.33 5.49
CA ALA A 157 -3.25 -11.41 5.61
C ALA A 157 -4.67 -10.89 5.94
N SER A 158 -4.76 -9.70 6.54
CA SER A 158 -6.01 -9.01 6.85
C SER A 158 -6.64 -8.26 5.66
N CYS A 159 -5.91 -8.09 4.54
CA CYS A 159 -6.38 -7.42 3.33
C CYS A 159 -5.79 -8.07 2.07
N PRO A 160 -6.11 -9.36 1.81
CA PRO A 160 -5.44 -10.21 0.82
C PRO A 160 -6.06 -10.06 -0.58
N SER A 161 -5.87 -8.91 -1.21
CA SER A 161 -6.52 -8.58 -2.49
C SER A 161 -6.07 -9.46 -3.66
N LEU A 162 -4.77 -9.77 -3.76
CA LEU A 162 -4.22 -10.67 -4.79
C LEU A 162 -4.44 -12.13 -4.45
N THR A 163 -4.06 -12.55 -3.23
CA THR A 163 -4.04 -13.98 -2.87
C THR A 163 -5.44 -14.57 -2.65
N ARG A 164 -6.45 -13.75 -2.34
CA ARG A 164 -7.82 -14.21 -2.05
C ARG A 164 -8.91 -13.40 -2.75
N GLY A 165 -8.56 -12.33 -3.48
CA GLY A 165 -9.50 -11.52 -4.24
C GLY A 165 -9.94 -12.20 -5.54
N ARG A 166 -10.83 -11.54 -6.26
CA ARG A 166 -11.31 -11.96 -7.59
C ARG A 166 -10.78 -11.00 -8.65
N TYR A 167 -10.41 -11.52 -9.81
CA TYR A 167 -10.07 -10.69 -10.96
C TYR A 167 -11.34 -10.29 -11.70
N ALA A 168 -11.83 -9.08 -11.43
CA ALA A 168 -13.10 -8.58 -11.92
C ALA A 168 -13.10 -7.07 -12.12
N TYR A 169 -14.12 -6.55 -12.80
CA TYR A 169 -14.40 -5.12 -12.82
C TYR A 169 -15.01 -4.70 -11.48
N ASP A 170 -14.43 -3.70 -10.84
CA ASP A 170 -14.93 -3.13 -9.61
C ASP A 170 -14.67 -1.63 -9.55
N PHE A 171 -15.36 -0.93 -8.65
CA PHE A 171 -15.10 0.47 -8.39
C PHE A 171 -13.80 0.66 -7.59
N CYS A 172 -13.06 1.71 -7.95
CA CYS A 172 -11.82 2.05 -7.23
C CYS A 172 -12.10 2.65 -5.83
N ASP A 173 -13.37 2.94 -5.52
CA ASP A 173 -13.79 3.59 -4.29
C ASP A 173 -15.09 3.00 -3.71
N THR A 174 -15.30 3.19 -2.41
CA THR A 174 -16.45 2.63 -1.69
C THR A 174 -17.76 3.32 -2.04
N GLY A 175 -17.75 4.63 -2.29
CA GLY A 175 -18.93 5.41 -2.66
C GLY A 175 -19.35 5.27 -4.13
N ARG A 176 -18.57 4.52 -4.94
CA ARG A 176 -18.83 4.27 -6.37
C ARG A 176 -18.93 5.55 -7.22
N VAL A 177 -18.12 6.55 -6.88
CA VAL A 177 -18.03 7.81 -7.63
C VAL A 177 -16.92 7.77 -8.70
N CYS A 178 -16.01 6.80 -8.60
CA CYS A 178 -14.96 6.54 -9.58
C CYS A 178 -15.43 5.54 -10.66
N PRO A 179 -14.80 5.54 -11.85
CA PRO A 179 -15.11 4.55 -12.88
C PRO A 179 -14.68 3.14 -12.46
N LEU A 180 -15.28 2.14 -13.12
CA LEU A 180 -14.89 0.74 -13.00
C LEU A 180 -13.49 0.52 -13.57
N ALA A 181 -12.70 -0.32 -12.88
CA ALA A 181 -11.41 -0.80 -13.37
C ALA A 181 -11.33 -2.33 -13.18
N LYS A 182 -10.69 -3.03 -14.11
CA LYS A 182 -10.45 -4.46 -13.97
C LYS A 182 -9.27 -4.67 -13.02
N MET A 183 -9.51 -5.38 -11.92
CA MET A 183 -8.52 -5.54 -10.85
C MET A 183 -8.77 -6.84 -10.05
N TYR A 184 -7.76 -7.28 -9.34
CA TYR A 184 -7.97 -8.19 -8.22
C TYR A 184 -8.58 -7.39 -7.07
N THR A 185 -9.75 -7.80 -6.59
CA THR A 185 -10.54 -7.05 -5.62
C THR A 185 -11.18 -7.93 -4.56
N LEU A 186 -11.31 -7.37 -3.35
CA LEU A 186 -12.10 -7.91 -2.24
C LEU A 186 -13.53 -7.33 -2.23
N GLY A 187 -13.86 -6.49 -3.22
CA GLY A 187 -15.12 -5.75 -3.31
C GLY A 187 -15.00 -4.31 -2.78
N SER A 188 -15.56 -3.34 -3.53
CA SER A 188 -15.50 -1.91 -3.20
C SER A 188 -16.14 -1.54 -1.85
N GLY A 189 -17.04 -2.39 -1.34
CA GLY A 189 -17.62 -2.27 -0.01
C GLY A 189 -16.80 -2.93 1.12
N PHE A 190 -15.69 -3.61 0.81
CA PHE A 190 -14.87 -4.27 1.83
C PHE A 190 -14.13 -3.23 2.69
N ILE A 191 -14.29 -3.34 4.00
CA ILE A 191 -13.58 -2.49 4.98
C ILE A 191 -12.57 -3.37 5.70
N PRO A 192 -11.25 -3.18 5.43
CA PRO A 192 -10.21 -3.96 6.09
C PRO A 192 -10.19 -3.74 7.60
N SER A 193 -9.77 -4.77 8.34
CA SER A 193 -9.54 -4.65 9.78
C SER A 193 -8.50 -3.56 10.10
N ALA A 194 -8.50 -3.09 11.35
CA ALA A 194 -7.64 -2.02 11.84
C ALA A 194 -6.18 -2.48 12.06
N ASN A 195 -5.56 -3.14 11.09
CA ASN A 195 -4.14 -3.46 11.16
C ASN A 195 -3.26 -2.19 11.12
N HIS A 196 -2.01 -2.30 11.56
CA HIS A 196 -1.11 -1.15 11.67
C HIS A 196 -0.39 -0.76 10.36
N ALA A 197 -0.55 -1.53 9.28
CA ALA A 197 -0.05 -1.21 7.95
C ALA A 197 -1.11 -0.44 7.14
N GLY A 198 -1.40 0.79 7.54
CA GLY A 198 -2.48 1.60 6.95
C GLY A 198 -2.35 1.83 5.45
N GLY A 199 -1.13 1.89 4.91
CA GLY A 199 -0.86 2.02 3.48
C GLY A 199 -1.18 0.76 2.65
N LEU A 200 -1.44 -0.37 3.30
CA LEU A 200 -1.78 -1.64 2.64
C LEU A 200 -3.25 -2.05 2.82
N ARG A 201 -4.10 -1.16 3.34
CA ARG A 201 -5.53 -1.41 3.57
C ARG A 201 -6.38 -0.87 2.44
N TYR A 202 -6.34 -1.51 1.29
CA TYR A 202 -7.14 -1.17 0.13
C TYR A 202 -7.77 -2.43 -0.47
N HIS A 203 -9.05 -2.34 -0.86
CA HIS A 203 -9.84 -3.49 -1.34
C HIS A 203 -9.42 -4.03 -2.70
N GLY A 204 -8.67 -3.25 -3.50
CA GLY A 204 -8.30 -3.59 -4.86
C GLY A 204 -6.82 -3.38 -5.16
N MET A 205 -6.36 -3.99 -6.24
CA MET A 205 -5.00 -3.86 -6.75
C MET A 205 -5.01 -3.06 -8.06
N SER A 206 -3.95 -2.31 -8.36
CA SER A 206 -3.84 -1.62 -9.64
C SER A 206 -4.08 -2.57 -10.81
N SER A 207 -4.71 -2.08 -11.86
CA SER A 207 -5.05 -2.91 -13.03
C SER A 207 -3.80 -3.52 -13.68
N THR A 208 -2.70 -2.77 -13.73
CA THR A 208 -1.43 -3.25 -14.28
C THR A 208 -0.87 -4.43 -13.48
N LEU A 209 -0.76 -4.31 -12.15
CA LEU A 209 -0.25 -5.42 -11.33
C LEU A 209 -1.22 -6.60 -11.28
N SER A 210 -2.51 -6.32 -11.32
CA SER A 210 -3.53 -7.36 -11.42
C SER A 210 -3.36 -8.20 -12.69
N GLN A 211 -3.10 -7.54 -13.82
CA GLN A 211 -2.83 -8.24 -15.07
C GLN A 211 -1.53 -9.05 -15.01
N LEU A 212 -0.43 -8.48 -14.50
CA LEU A 212 0.84 -9.19 -14.36
C LEU A 212 0.72 -10.44 -13.47
N TYR A 213 -0.10 -10.35 -12.41
CA TYR A 213 -0.36 -11.49 -11.53
C TYR A 213 -1.24 -12.56 -12.23
N ASP A 214 -2.29 -12.12 -12.92
CA ASP A 214 -3.18 -13.02 -13.68
C ASP A 214 -2.45 -13.77 -14.82
N ASP A 215 -1.49 -13.10 -15.45
CA ASP A 215 -0.63 -13.68 -16.49
C ASP A 215 0.51 -14.57 -15.92
N GLY A 216 0.61 -14.73 -14.60
CA GLY A 216 1.64 -15.56 -13.96
C GLY A 216 3.06 -14.97 -14.01
N LEU A 217 3.19 -13.66 -14.29
CA LEU A 217 4.48 -12.96 -14.35
C LEU A 217 5.00 -12.49 -12.99
N MET A 218 4.17 -12.58 -11.98
CA MET A 218 4.44 -12.14 -10.61
C MET A 218 3.74 -13.09 -9.62
N GLU A 219 4.37 -13.31 -8.46
CA GLU A 219 3.78 -14.02 -7.33
C GLU A 219 3.17 -13.06 -6.32
N ALA A 220 2.26 -13.56 -5.48
CA ALA A 220 1.74 -12.83 -4.33
C ALA A 220 1.78 -13.67 -3.06
N ARG A 221 2.09 -13.04 -1.93
CA ARG A 221 2.08 -13.67 -0.60
C ARG A 221 1.38 -12.75 0.39
N SER A 222 0.60 -13.35 1.28
CA SER A 222 0.00 -12.65 2.42
C SER A 222 0.71 -13.03 3.70
N VAL A 223 0.93 -12.04 4.59
CA VAL A 223 1.64 -12.22 5.86
C VAL A 223 0.86 -11.62 7.02
N GLU A 224 0.95 -12.24 8.17
CA GLU A 224 0.32 -11.80 9.41
C GLU A 224 1.10 -10.66 10.05
N GLN A 225 0.40 -9.71 10.68
CA GLN A 225 1.05 -8.51 11.21
C GLN A 225 2.03 -8.81 12.36
N THR A 226 1.79 -9.82 13.20
CA THR A 226 2.73 -10.20 14.26
C THR A 226 4.06 -10.63 13.69
N SER A 227 4.06 -11.50 12.68
CA SER A 227 5.29 -11.94 11.98
C SER A 227 5.99 -10.78 11.24
N VAL A 228 5.22 -9.80 10.76
CA VAL A 228 5.76 -8.58 10.14
C VAL A 228 6.52 -7.73 11.17
N PHE A 229 5.98 -7.56 12.38
CA PHE A 229 6.66 -6.79 13.44
C PHE A 229 7.85 -7.53 14.01
N GLU A 230 7.81 -8.86 14.12
CA GLU A 230 8.99 -9.68 14.45
C GLU A 230 10.13 -9.43 13.45
N ALA A 231 9.84 -9.48 12.16
CA ALA A 231 10.81 -9.21 11.10
C ALA A 231 11.32 -7.76 11.14
N ALA A 232 10.42 -6.80 11.44
CA ALA A 232 10.78 -5.39 11.57
C ALA A 232 11.79 -5.14 12.69
N GLU A 233 11.56 -5.73 13.86
CA GLU A 233 12.49 -5.59 14.99
C GLU A 233 13.81 -6.34 14.76
N GLN A 234 13.76 -7.52 14.16
CA GLN A 234 14.96 -8.24 13.77
C GLN A 234 15.81 -7.37 12.81
N PHE A 235 15.19 -6.81 11.80
CA PHE A 235 15.85 -5.94 10.84
C PHE A 235 16.44 -4.69 11.52
N ALA A 236 15.66 -4.04 12.39
CA ALA A 236 16.12 -2.86 13.11
C ALA A 236 17.34 -3.15 14.01
N ARG A 237 17.38 -4.31 14.67
CA ARG A 237 18.52 -4.72 15.52
C ARG A 237 19.79 -5.05 14.72
N ILE A 238 19.64 -5.55 13.50
CA ILE A 238 20.76 -5.97 12.66
C ILE A 238 21.28 -4.81 11.81
N GLU A 239 20.36 -4.07 11.15
CA GLU A 239 20.71 -3.06 10.18
C GLU A 239 20.71 -1.61 10.74
N GLY A 240 20.23 -1.43 11.98
CA GLY A 240 20.12 -0.08 12.59
C GLY A 240 19.07 0.81 11.95
N ILE A 241 18.17 0.26 11.15
CA ILE A 241 17.11 0.99 10.45
C ILE A 241 15.76 0.52 10.95
N LEU A 242 14.96 1.43 11.51
CA LEU A 242 13.60 1.13 11.96
C LEU A 242 12.61 1.26 10.78
N PRO A 243 12.07 0.14 10.24
CA PRO A 243 11.23 0.17 9.07
C PRO A 243 9.77 0.55 9.40
N ALA A 244 9.04 1.12 8.43
CA ALA A 244 7.60 1.26 8.55
C ALA A 244 6.92 -0.12 8.50
N PRO A 245 5.74 -0.30 9.14
CA PRO A 245 5.02 -1.56 9.10
C PRO A 245 4.71 -2.03 7.66
N GLU A 246 4.48 -1.11 6.75
CA GLU A 246 4.25 -1.42 5.34
C GLU A 246 5.46 -2.12 4.72
N SER A 247 6.66 -1.54 4.81
CA SER A 247 7.90 -2.14 4.26
C SER A 247 8.31 -3.42 4.97
N SER A 248 7.93 -3.58 6.23
CA SER A 248 8.24 -4.78 7.01
C SER A 248 7.56 -6.05 6.47
N HIS A 249 6.48 -5.90 5.67
CA HIS A 249 5.90 -7.01 4.91
C HIS A 249 6.91 -7.58 3.89
N ALA A 250 7.58 -6.70 3.16
CA ALA A 250 8.62 -7.12 2.22
C ALA A 250 9.84 -7.70 2.95
N ILE A 251 10.23 -7.14 4.09
CA ILE A 251 11.33 -7.67 4.93
C ILE A 251 11.02 -9.08 5.40
N ARG A 252 9.79 -9.36 5.86
CA ARG A 252 9.40 -10.70 6.31
C ARG A 252 9.64 -11.74 5.20
N VAL A 253 9.14 -11.47 4.00
CA VAL A 253 9.29 -12.38 2.87
C VAL A 253 10.74 -12.44 2.37
N ALA A 254 11.51 -11.35 2.44
CA ALA A 254 12.93 -11.38 2.11
C ALA A 254 13.72 -12.29 3.07
N ILE A 255 13.39 -12.27 4.36
CA ILE A 255 13.98 -13.20 5.35
C ILE A 255 13.58 -14.65 5.02
N ASP A 256 12.31 -14.90 4.67
CA ASP A 256 11.83 -16.24 4.33
C ASP A 256 12.55 -16.80 3.09
N GLU A 257 12.72 -15.97 2.04
CA GLU A 257 13.48 -16.38 0.85
C GLU A 257 14.96 -16.60 1.14
N ALA A 258 15.58 -15.77 1.98
CA ALA A 258 16.97 -15.96 2.40
C ALA A 258 17.15 -17.25 3.21
N LEU A 259 16.21 -17.59 4.09
CA LEU A 259 16.23 -18.85 4.83
C LEU A 259 16.06 -20.05 3.89
N LYS A 260 15.17 -19.94 2.90
CA LYS A 260 15.00 -20.97 1.87
C LYS A 260 16.29 -21.17 1.06
N CYS A 261 16.96 -20.10 0.67
CA CYS A 261 18.25 -20.17 -0.01
C CYS A 261 19.31 -20.89 0.86
N LYS A 262 19.32 -20.59 2.17
CA LYS A 262 20.22 -21.28 3.11
C LYS A 262 19.93 -22.78 3.20
N GLU A 263 18.66 -23.19 3.19
CA GLU A 263 18.24 -24.59 3.25
C GLU A 263 18.57 -25.35 1.96
N THR A 264 18.35 -24.71 0.79
CA THR A 264 18.59 -25.32 -0.53
C THR A 264 20.05 -25.25 -0.96
N GLY A 265 20.86 -24.37 -0.34
CA GLY A 265 22.22 -24.07 -0.78
C GLY A 265 22.29 -23.23 -2.07
N GLU A 266 21.18 -22.64 -2.51
CA GLU A 266 21.16 -21.75 -3.66
C GLU A 266 21.67 -20.37 -3.29
N GLU A 267 22.54 -19.80 -4.11
CA GLU A 267 22.98 -18.40 -3.99
C GLU A 267 22.07 -17.52 -4.82
N LYS A 268 21.39 -16.54 -4.18
CA LYS A 268 20.50 -15.59 -4.83
C LYS A 268 20.66 -14.18 -4.30
N THR A 269 20.56 -13.22 -5.20
CA THR A 269 20.48 -11.79 -4.85
C THR A 269 19.04 -11.39 -4.68
N ILE A 270 18.67 -10.99 -3.46
CA ILE A 270 17.31 -10.57 -3.10
C ILE A 270 17.29 -9.05 -2.93
N VAL A 271 16.47 -8.38 -3.72
CA VAL A 271 16.19 -6.94 -3.61
C VAL A 271 14.79 -6.75 -3.04
N PHE A 272 14.64 -5.92 -2.03
CA PHE A 272 13.31 -5.58 -1.52
C PHE A 272 13.13 -4.07 -1.33
N GLY A 273 11.89 -3.61 -1.45
CA GLY A 273 11.51 -2.22 -1.28
C GLY A 273 11.44 -1.81 0.20
N LEU A 274 12.41 -1.01 0.67
CA LEU A 274 12.39 -0.40 2.00
C LEU A 274 11.80 1.01 1.89
N THR A 275 10.49 1.14 2.05
CA THR A 275 9.69 2.27 1.57
C THR A 275 9.29 3.30 2.60
N GLY A 276 9.63 3.13 3.85
CA GLY A 276 9.24 4.08 4.90
C GLY A 276 9.95 3.87 6.22
N THR A 277 9.99 4.92 7.01
CA THR A 277 10.54 4.89 8.38
C THR A 277 9.46 4.52 9.40
N GLY A 278 9.83 3.73 10.41
CA GLY A 278 8.96 3.33 11.51
C GLY A 278 8.79 4.37 12.61
N TYR A 279 9.59 5.44 12.61
CA TYR A 279 9.52 6.45 13.68
C TYR A 279 8.16 7.15 13.82
N PHE A 280 7.34 7.15 12.78
CA PHE A 280 5.98 7.65 12.85
C PHE A 280 4.95 6.59 13.30
N ASP A 281 5.40 5.36 13.52
CA ASP A 281 4.55 4.21 13.84
C ASP A 281 4.89 3.59 15.22
N MET A 282 5.53 4.37 16.12
CA MET A 282 5.97 3.89 17.43
C MET A 282 4.84 3.36 18.29
N VAL A 283 3.62 3.87 18.14
CA VAL A 283 2.43 3.32 18.83
C VAL A 283 2.16 1.86 18.42
N ALA A 284 2.45 1.50 17.18
CA ALA A 284 2.29 0.12 16.72
C ALA A 284 3.39 -0.80 17.29
N TYR A 285 4.63 -0.33 17.32
CA TYR A 285 5.74 -1.04 17.95
C TYR A 285 5.52 -1.24 19.46
N GLU A 286 5.01 -0.20 20.16
CA GLU A 286 4.64 -0.30 21.59
C GLU A 286 3.60 -1.42 21.81
N LYS A 287 2.54 -1.47 21.01
CA LYS A 287 1.52 -2.52 21.12
C LYS A 287 2.10 -3.91 20.84
N PHE A 288 3.00 -4.03 19.87
CA PHE A 288 3.66 -5.29 19.58
C PHE A 288 4.53 -5.74 20.76
N ASN A 289 5.36 -4.86 21.29
CA ASN A 289 6.24 -5.14 22.43
C ASN A 289 5.48 -5.47 23.74
N ASN A 290 4.28 -4.91 23.90
CA ASN A 290 3.40 -5.21 25.05
C ASN A 290 2.57 -6.50 24.84
N GLY A 291 2.68 -7.18 23.68
CA GLY A 291 1.85 -8.37 23.39
C GLY A 291 0.38 -8.08 23.15
N GLU A 292 0.05 -6.83 22.82
CA GLU A 292 -1.34 -6.37 22.56
C GLU A 292 -1.75 -6.52 21.08
N MET A 293 -0.81 -6.90 20.21
CA MET A 293 -1.08 -7.04 18.79
C MET A 293 -1.66 -8.43 18.49
N THR A 294 -2.71 -8.46 17.69
CA THR A 294 -3.38 -9.70 17.28
C THR A 294 -3.48 -9.78 15.77
N ASP A 295 -3.39 -10.99 15.24
CA ASP A 295 -3.58 -11.24 13.83
C ASP A 295 -5.07 -11.33 13.48
N TYR A 296 -5.39 -10.93 12.27
CA TYR A 296 -6.74 -11.05 11.73
C TYR A 296 -6.69 -11.54 10.28
N ILE A 297 -7.37 -12.64 10.02
CA ILE A 297 -7.57 -13.18 8.68
C ILE A 297 -9.08 -13.17 8.40
N PRO A 298 -9.55 -12.52 7.34
CA PRO A 298 -10.97 -12.51 7.02
C PRO A 298 -11.50 -13.94 6.79
N THR A 299 -12.43 -14.39 7.61
CA THR A 299 -13.01 -15.75 7.52
C THR A 299 -14.11 -15.84 6.48
N CYS A 300 -14.84 -14.73 6.28
CA CYS A 300 -15.84 -14.58 5.24
C CYS A 300 -15.42 -13.43 4.33
N LEU A 301 -15.10 -13.75 3.09
CA LEU A 301 -14.92 -12.73 2.08
C LEU A 301 -16.34 -12.28 1.70
N LEU A 302 -16.80 -11.22 2.34
CA LEU A 302 -17.99 -10.47 1.92
C LEU A 302 -17.70 -9.85 0.56
N TYR A 303 -17.60 -10.70 -0.46
CA TYR A 303 -17.64 -10.26 -1.83
C TYR A 303 -19.05 -9.75 -2.10
N THR A 304 -19.25 -8.46 -1.96
CA THR A 304 -20.36 -7.84 -2.66
C THR A 304 -20.12 -8.12 -4.12
N SER A 305 -21.02 -8.84 -4.74
CA SER A 305 -20.98 -9.11 -6.17
C SER A 305 -20.75 -7.80 -6.88
N PRO A 306 -19.78 -7.71 -7.81
CA PRO A 306 -19.72 -6.57 -8.73
C PRO A 306 -21.10 -6.50 -9.38
N SER A 307 -21.71 -5.35 -9.30
CA SER A 307 -23.04 -5.09 -9.87
C SER A 307 -22.97 -5.08 -11.39
#